data_96352c121a3b182a0ed188a56afa5419
#
_entry.id   96352c121a3b182a0ed188a56afa5419
#
_cell.length_a   1.000
_cell.length_b   1.000
_cell.length_c   1.000
_cell.angle_alpha   90.00
_cell.angle_beta   90.00
_cell.angle_gamma   90.00
#
_symmetry.space_group_name_H-M   'P 1'
#
loop_
_entity.id
_entity.type
_entity.pdbx_description
1 polymer ?
#
loop_
_entity_poly.entity_id
_entity_poly.type
_entity_poly.pdbx_seq_one_letter_code
_entity_poly.pdbx_strand_id
1 'polypeptide(L)' 'MTSAERRQQILAYICNHGSGKVDEFAEQYNVSAVTIRHDLNLLEKEGC' A
#
# COMPACT_ATOMS: atom_id res chain seq x y z
N MET A 1 2.98 0.73 14.03
CA MET A 1 2.52 1.40 12.79
C MET A 1 1.01 1.25 12.63
N THR A 2 0.31 2.32 12.31
CA THR A 2 -1.13 2.28 12.08
C THR A 2 -1.44 1.99 10.61
N SER A 3 -2.70 1.63 10.34
CA SER A 3 -3.14 1.42 8.96
C SER A 3 -2.98 2.69 8.12
N ALA A 4 -3.26 3.85 8.71
CA ALA A 4 -3.11 5.12 8.02
C ALA A 4 -1.66 5.39 7.63
N GLU A 5 -0.73 5.13 8.53
CA GLU A 5 0.69 5.29 8.27
C GLU A 5 1.14 4.35 7.16
N ARG A 6 0.70 3.10 7.21
CA ARG A 6 1.04 2.11 6.19
C ARG A 6 0.54 2.57 4.83
N ARG A 7 -0.72 3.01 4.74
CA ARG A 7 -1.29 3.47 3.48
C ARG A 7 -0.54 4.68 2.92
N GLN A 8 -0.15 5.61 3.78
CA GLN A 8 0.62 6.77 3.34
C GLN A 8 1.98 6.38 2.76
N GLN A 9 2.65 5.43 3.39
CA GLN A 9 3.93 4.95 2.89
C GLN A 9 3.79 4.22 1.56
N ILE A 10 2.75 3.41 1.42
CA ILE A 10 2.48 2.71 0.16
C ILE A 10 2.17 3.72 -0.94
N LEU A 11 1.35 4.71 -0.64
CA LEU A 11 1.00 5.75 -1.61
C LEU A 11 2.24 6.50 -2.09
N ALA A 12 3.10 6.91 -1.16
CA ALA A 12 4.34 7.60 -1.50
C ALA A 12 5.23 6.73 -2.39
N TYR A 13 5.32 5.46 -2.09
CA TYR A 13 6.10 4.53 -2.91
C TYR A 13 5.55 4.46 -4.34
N ILE A 14 4.24 4.28 -4.47
CA ILE A 14 3.60 4.16 -5.78
C ILE A 14 3.73 5.46 -6.57
N CYS A 15 3.56 6.60 -5.93
CA CYS A 15 3.71 7.90 -6.59
C CYS A 15 5.13 8.10 -7.12
N ASN A 16 6.14 7.63 -6.39
CA ASN A 16 7.53 7.79 -6.80
C ASN A 16 7.98 6.75 -7.83
N HIS A 17 7.43 5.54 -7.78
CA HIS A 17 7.89 4.41 -8.59
C HIS A 17 6.89 3.99 -9.66
N GLY A 18 5.68 4.52 -9.62
CA GLY A 18 4.63 4.22 -10.59
C GLY A 18 3.79 2.99 -10.24
N SER A 19 4.33 2.04 -9.51
CA SER A 19 3.58 0.85 -9.09
C SER A 19 4.35 0.10 -8.01
N GLY A 20 3.72 -0.92 -7.45
CA GLY A 20 4.33 -1.79 -6.47
C GLY A 20 3.63 -3.15 -6.49
N LYS A 21 4.27 -4.14 -5.88
CA LYS A 21 3.74 -5.50 -5.83
C LYS A 21 3.09 -5.76 -4.48
N VAL A 22 1.88 -6.32 -4.51
CA VAL A 22 1.13 -6.66 -3.30
C VAL A 22 1.93 -7.57 -2.38
N ASP A 23 2.57 -8.60 -2.94
CA ASP A 23 3.33 -9.57 -2.15
C ASP A 23 4.50 -8.91 -1.44
N GLU A 24 5.18 -8.00 -2.10
CA GLU A 24 6.30 -7.28 -1.49
C GLU A 24 5.84 -6.39 -0.34
N PHE A 25 4.73 -5.67 -0.53
CA PHE A 25 4.18 -4.84 0.54
C PHE A 25 3.71 -5.69 1.72
N ALA A 26 3.04 -6.81 1.43
CA ALA A 26 2.56 -7.70 2.49
C ALA A 26 3.72 -8.19 3.34
N GLU A 27 4.80 -8.58 2.72
CA GLU A 27 5.99 -9.04 3.43
C GLU A 27 6.66 -7.91 4.20
N GLN A 28 6.81 -6.75 3.57
CA GLN A 28 7.46 -5.59 4.17
C GLN A 28 6.74 -5.12 5.44
N TYR A 29 5.41 -5.12 5.41
CA TYR A 29 4.60 -4.63 6.53
C TYR A 29 4.08 -5.76 7.42
N ASN A 30 4.44 -6.99 7.11
CA ASN A 30 4.05 -8.17 7.89
C ASN A 30 2.52 -8.27 8.04
N VAL A 31 1.82 -8.12 6.94
CA VAL A 31 0.36 -8.25 6.86
C VAL A 31 0.01 -9.16 5.70
N SER A 32 -1.26 -9.56 5.60
CA SER A 32 -1.71 -10.42 4.51
C SER A 32 -1.82 -9.64 3.19
N ALA A 33 -1.75 -10.37 2.07
CA ALA A 33 -1.96 -9.77 0.76
C ALA A 33 -3.36 -9.16 0.64
N VAL A 34 -4.36 -9.76 1.30
CA VAL A 34 -5.72 -9.22 1.31
C VAL A 34 -5.75 -7.83 1.92
N THR A 35 -5.02 -7.64 3.02
CA THR A 35 -4.92 -6.34 3.67
C THR A 35 -4.31 -5.31 2.75
N ILE A 36 -3.24 -5.67 2.03
CA ILE A 36 -2.59 -4.76 1.09
C ILE A 36 -3.53 -4.42 -0.07
N ARG A 37 -4.25 -5.39 -0.60
CA ARG A 37 -5.22 -5.13 -1.68
C ARG A 37 -6.29 -4.16 -1.25
N HIS A 38 -6.77 -4.31 -0.02
CA HIS A 38 -7.74 -3.39 0.55
C HIS A 38 -7.18 -1.97 0.63
N ASP A 39 -5.95 -1.86 1.14
CA ASP A 39 -5.26 -0.57 1.22
C ASP A 39 -5.10 0.06 -0.16
N LEU A 40 -4.70 -0.73 -1.15
CA LEU A 40 -4.53 -0.22 -2.51
C LEU A 40 -5.85 0.26 -3.12
N ASN A 41 -6.94 -0.43 -2.84
CA ASN A 41 -8.26 0.02 -3.30
C ASN A 41 -8.63 1.38 -2.71
N LEU A 42 -8.33 1.59 -1.45
CA LEU A 42 -8.57 2.89 -0.80
C LEU A 42 -7.67 3.98 -1.39
N LEU A 43 -6.41 3.66 -1.64
CA LEU A 43 -5.45 4.61 -2.21
C LEU A 43 -5.80 4.98 -3.64
N GLU A 44 -6.33 4.04 -4.40
CA GLU A 44 -6.75 4.30 -5.77
C GLU A 44 -7.82 5.38 -5.83
N LYS A 45 -8.70 5.41 -4.84
CA LYS A 45 -9.74 6.44 -4.75
C LYS A 45 -9.17 7.81 -4.44
N GLU A 46 -8.06 7.86 -3.70
CA GLU A 46 -7.39 9.12 -3.37
C GLU A 46 -6.56 9.65 -4.53
N GLY A 47 -6.16 8.76 -5.41
CA GLY A 47 -5.44 9.11 -6.62
C GLY A 47 -3.97 9.45 -6.39
N CYS A 48 -3.15 9.13 -7.37
CA CYS A 48 -1.78 9.61 -7.46
C CYS A 48 -1.33 9.49 -8.91
#